data_43db041b5b9fb02bb2e30a5b8a6e316d
#
_entry.id   43db041b5b9fb02bb2e30a5b8a6e316d
#
_cell.length_a   1.000
_cell.length_b   1.000
_cell.length_c   1.000
_cell.angle_alpha   90.00
_cell.angle_beta   90.00
_cell.angle_gamma   90.00
#
_symmetry.space_group_name_H-M   'P 1'
#
loop_
_entity.id
_entity.type
_entity.pdbx_description
1 polymer ?
#
loop_
_entity_poly.entity_id
_entity_poly.type
_entity_poly.pdbx_seq_one_letter_code
_entity_poly.pdbx_strand_id
1 'polypeptide(L)'
;SADTASVNENVLLEKNAASGVLVNDNGGDTENLIVTNIASNDTSNTGTAGQGVLGTYGTLNIASNGSYTYTPNTAAAEALDQGDVVTEAFTYTVKDDNGVNSSTATLTITVTGVNDPIVAVDDTDSVDEGQRITRLISDDQELDHDDTDVDTDDVSGSLTITDIRTGPKDGTGTDGSVNVALQGEYGTLTVSPNGSYTYIADQTKSDELVTGQTGTDIFTYTVSDGTETSTAQLTFTVTGVNDNDPVAVDDTDTVKRDASITRASGSAFDIDSDDTDADGETLTISAVRTGQDEGGGKGGPARVGKTLVGTYGTLTLNSDGSYTYAADRDAANSLKRGDSAIDYFNYTVTDGERTDTGVIAFTVEGISDPPEPEDDALEVDAGATATKDATQGVLINDSDPDGDTLSVDSIRTGRENKTGTSGTIGTALPGRYGELTINSDGSYKYEANNAKALNPGQTATEYFTYTAFDGDSSVKAEIAITVTGQNDPPEVVFPVDDPIVFTGQQINIKHKQIFDDPDRG
;
A
#
# COMPACT_ATOMS: atom_id res chain seq x y z
N SER A 1 20.77 38.17 80.61
CA SER A 1 19.43 38.65 80.33
C SER A 1 18.88 37.96 79.09
N ALA A 2 17.60 38.11 78.79
CA ALA A 2 17.00 37.47 77.64
C ALA A 2 17.45 38.20 76.36
N ASP A 3 17.61 37.43 75.25
CA ASP A 3 17.99 37.89 73.90
C ASP A 3 16.89 37.63 72.89
N THR A 4 16.90 38.43 71.83
CA THR A 4 15.98 38.23 70.73
C THR A 4 16.72 38.39 69.42
N ALA A 5 16.32 37.63 68.42
CA ALA A 5 16.80 37.76 67.05
C ALA A 5 15.66 37.43 66.06
N SER A 6 15.81 37.84 64.82
CA SER A 6 14.88 37.50 63.74
C SER A 6 15.66 37.11 62.51
N VAL A 7 15.05 36.22 61.72
CA VAL A 7 15.60 35.69 60.50
C VAL A 7 14.44 35.24 59.60
N ASN A 8 14.58 35.35 58.30
CA ASN A 8 13.69 34.65 57.38
C ASN A 8 14.08 33.17 57.33
N GLU A 9 13.15 32.31 57.09
CA GLU A 9 13.46 30.93 56.71
C GLU A 9 14.40 30.94 55.51
N ASN A 10 15.08 29.91 55.18
CA ASN A 10 16.04 29.83 54.08
C ASN A 10 17.28 30.73 54.24
N VAL A 11 17.42 31.51 55.34
CA VAL A 11 18.55 32.43 55.60
C VAL A 11 19.31 32.03 56.87
N LEU A 12 20.61 31.90 56.75
CA LEU A 12 21.48 31.69 57.89
C LEU A 12 21.59 32.96 58.72
N LEU A 13 21.24 32.91 59.99
CA LEU A 13 21.47 33.98 60.96
C LEU A 13 22.84 33.78 61.64
N GLU A 14 23.71 34.80 61.53
CA GLU A 14 25.01 34.81 62.21
C GLU A 14 25.14 36.04 63.13
N LYS A 15 25.60 35.81 64.33
CA LYS A 15 25.98 36.88 65.27
C LYS A 15 27.36 36.57 65.83
N ASN A 16 28.25 37.53 65.68
CA ASN A 16 29.57 37.45 66.29
C ASN A 16 29.51 37.71 67.82
N ALA A 17 30.61 37.52 68.52
CA ALA A 17 30.63 37.73 69.99
C ALA A 17 30.26 39.17 70.43
N ALA A 18 30.52 40.18 69.59
CA ALA A 18 30.16 41.59 69.89
C ALA A 18 28.65 41.87 69.70
N SER A 19 27.91 40.96 69.11
CA SER A 19 26.45 41.01 68.88
C SER A 19 25.75 39.69 69.31
N GLY A 20 26.48 38.84 70.01
CA GLY A 20 26.05 37.55 70.49
C GLY A 20 25.31 37.62 71.84
N VAL A 21 24.97 36.43 72.37
CA VAL A 21 24.09 36.29 73.57
C VAL A 21 24.71 36.84 74.89
N LEU A 22 26.03 37.07 74.97
CA LEU A 22 26.67 37.57 76.14
C LEU A 22 26.79 39.10 76.20
N VAL A 23 26.36 39.82 75.19
CA VAL A 23 26.57 41.29 75.09
C VAL A 23 25.84 42.08 76.20
N ASN A 24 24.69 41.59 76.62
CA ASN A 24 23.83 42.21 77.63
C ASN A 24 23.90 41.49 78.99
N ASP A 25 24.72 40.45 79.11
CA ASP A 25 24.95 39.72 80.33
C ASP A 25 26.06 40.32 81.16
N ASN A 26 25.94 40.28 82.47
CA ASN A 26 26.91 40.84 83.43
C ASN A 26 27.23 39.85 84.51
N GLY A 27 28.48 39.53 84.71
CA GLY A 27 28.97 38.64 85.74
C GLY A 27 29.03 39.23 87.18
N GLY A 28 28.77 40.54 87.28
CA GLY A 28 28.80 41.24 88.55
C GLY A 28 30.19 41.64 89.05
N ASP A 29 31.25 41.15 88.46
CA ASP A 29 32.67 41.47 88.67
C ASP A 29 33.45 41.59 87.35
N THR A 30 34.75 41.47 87.34
CA THR A 30 35.62 41.61 86.20
C THR A 30 35.91 40.31 85.45
N GLU A 31 35.18 39.24 85.76
CA GLU A 31 35.38 37.92 85.14
C GLU A 31 34.67 37.79 83.81
N ASN A 32 35.25 36.98 82.92
CA ASN A 32 34.66 36.73 81.60
C ASN A 32 33.54 35.70 81.69
N LEU A 33 32.45 35.93 81.00
CA LEU A 33 31.34 34.97 80.90
C LEU A 33 31.59 34.02 79.74
N ILE A 34 31.23 32.73 79.96
CA ILE A 34 31.24 31.70 78.92
C ILE A 34 29.90 30.98 78.85
N VAL A 35 29.44 30.67 77.64
CA VAL A 35 28.31 29.75 77.43
C VAL A 35 28.80 28.30 77.61
N THR A 36 28.03 27.48 78.30
CA THR A 36 28.40 26.07 78.55
C THR A 36 27.41 25.06 78.00
N ASN A 37 26.09 25.30 78.17
CA ASN A 37 25.04 24.43 77.70
C ASN A 37 23.94 25.22 76.96
N ILE A 38 23.24 24.55 76.08
CA ILE A 38 22.11 25.07 75.33
C ILE A 38 21.02 24.02 75.42
N ALA A 39 19.77 24.42 75.55
CA ALA A 39 18.60 23.57 75.50
C ALA A 39 17.50 24.24 74.66
N SER A 40 16.90 23.52 73.76
CA SER A 40 15.65 23.95 73.12
C SER A 40 14.52 23.85 74.17
N ASN A 41 13.68 24.88 74.24
CA ASN A 41 12.53 24.87 75.11
C ASN A 41 11.36 24.06 74.55
N ASP A 42 11.34 23.87 73.20
CA ASP A 42 10.23 23.29 72.51
C ASP A 42 10.43 21.80 72.17
N THR A 43 11.68 21.35 71.95
CA THR A 43 11.97 19.95 71.51
C THR A 43 12.66 19.07 72.58
N SER A 44 13.03 19.60 73.72
CA SER A 44 13.82 18.90 74.77
C SER A 44 15.24 18.52 74.30
N ASN A 45 15.73 19.00 73.15
CA ASN A 45 17.10 18.78 72.72
C ASN A 45 18.08 19.64 73.51
N THR A 46 19.23 19.08 73.85
CA THR A 46 20.27 19.77 74.59
C THR A 46 21.65 19.54 73.96
N GLY A 47 22.56 20.51 74.13
CA GLY A 47 23.94 20.44 73.67
C GLY A 47 24.87 21.29 74.52
N THR A 48 26.19 21.15 74.31
CA THR A 48 27.21 22.02 74.91
C THR A 48 27.57 23.14 73.93
N ALA A 49 28.19 24.19 74.47
CA ALA A 49 28.65 25.28 73.61
C ALA A 49 29.48 24.74 72.43
N GLY A 50 29.18 25.23 71.22
CA GLY A 50 29.77 24.80 69.93
C GLY A 50 29.11 23.59 69.29
N GLN A 51 28.09 23.02 69.91
CA GLN A 51 27.24 21.94 69.31
C GLN A 51 25.90 22.50 68.85
N GLY A 52 25.44 22.03 67.67
CA GLY A 52 24.13 22.38 67.17
C GLY A 52 23.00 21.74 68.03
N VAL A 53 22.04 22.53 68.45
CA VAL A 53 20.81 22.13 69.15
C VAL A 53 19.62 22.35 68.24
N LEU A 54 18.95 21.24 67.86
CA LEU A 54 17.82 21.27 66.99
C LEU A 54 16.58 21.75 67.76
N GLY A 55 15.98 22.83 67.31
CA GLY A 55 14.68 23.34 67.72
C GLY A 55 13.55 22.85 66.84
N THR A 56 12.40 23.51 66.88
CA THR A 56 11.23 23.21 66.06
C THR A 56 11.45 23.67 64.60
N TYR A 57 11.98 24.89 64.45
CA TYR A 57 12.14 25.52 63.14
C TYR A 57 13.59 25.55 62.65
N GLY A 58 14.59 25.36 63.51
CA GLY A 58 15.98 25.40 63.08
C GLY A 58 16.97 24.84 64.09
N THR A 59 18.23 24.89 63.70
CA THR A 59 19.36 24.46 64.54
C THR A 59 20.15 25.64 65.03
N LEU A 60 20.20 25.83 66.37
CA LEU A 60 21.02 26.84 67.05
C LEU A 60 22.37 26.27 67.46
N ASN A 61 23.46 27.00 67.17
CA ASN A 61 24.79 26.73 67.71
C ASN A 61 25.32 27.98 68.40
N ILE A 62 25.55 27.93 69.69
CA ILE A 62 26.17 29.03 70.44
C ILE A 62 27.57 28.62 70.87
N ALA A 63 28.58 29.38 70.46
CA ALA A 63 29.95 29.17 70.90
C ALA A 63 30.18 29.67 72.34
N SER A 64 31.21 29.19 72.98
CA SER A 64 31.53 29.57 74.40
C SER A 64 31.70 31.08 74.58
N ASN A 65 32.12 31.82 73.57
CA ASN A 65 32.25 33.29 73.61
C ASN A 65 30.94 34.05 73.33
N GLY A 66 29.81 33.35 73.24
CA GLY A 66 28.51 33.93 72.99
C GLY A 66 28.16 34.26 71.55
N SER A 67 29.05 34.05 70.61
CA SER A 67 28.72 34.14 69.17
C SER A 67 27.79 32.98 68.83
N TYR A 68 26.87 33.15 67.84
CA TYR A 68 25.97 32.06 67.48
C TYR A 68 25.61 32.10 66.00
N THR A 69 25.22 30.92 65.53
CA THR A 69 24.56 30.75 64.25
C THR A 69 23.22 30.07 64.51
N TYR A 70 22.21 30.45 63.76
CA TYR A 70 20.93 29.75 63.69
C TYR A 70 20.60 29.52 62.23
N THR A 71 20.32 28.25 61.89
CA THR A 71 19.94 27.81 60.55
C THR A 71 18.53 27.30 60.61
N PRO A 72 17.57 27.99 60.02
CA PRO A 72 16.25 27.42 59.72
C PRO A 72 16.43 26.27 58.74
N ASN A 73 16.26 25.04 59.19
CA ASN A 73 16.58 23.85 58.37
C ASN A 73 15.67 22.64 58.68
N THR A 74 14.51 22.88 59.16
CA THR A 74 13.53 21.83 59.43
C THR A 74 12.37 21.92 58.44
N ALA A 75 11.69 20.81 58.22
CA ALA A 75 10.47 20.80 57.41
C ALA A 75 9.36 21.73 57.97
N ALA A 76 9.40 22.04 59.28
CA ALA A 76 8.46 23.00 59.87
C ALA A 76 8.83 24.46 59.59
N ALA A 77 10.11 24.77 59.30
CA ALA A 77 10.52 26.09 58.83
C ALA A 77 10.19 26.26 57.34
N GLU A 78 10.55 25.26 56.51
CA GLU A 78 10.28 25.24 55.08
C GLU A 78 8.78 25.32 54.73
N ALA A 79 7.88 24.95 55.65
CA ALA A 79 6.45 24.99 55.49
C ALA A 79 5.78 26.23 56.12
N LEU A 80 6.53 27.32 56.30
CA LEU A 80 5.97 28.60 56.74
C LEU A 80 5.52 29.41 55.54
N ASP A 81 4.27 29.71 55.46
CA ASP A 81 3.72 30.52 54.39
C ASP A 81 4.31 31.95 54.37
N GLN A 82 4.30 32.61 53.21
CA GLN A 82 4.82 33.95 53.10
C GLN A 82 4.17 34.91 54.14
N GLY A 83 5.00 35.47 55.03
CA GLY A 83 4.57 36.42 56.04
C GLY A 83 4.12 35.75 57.37
N ASP A 84 4.19 34.43 57.48
CA ASP A 84 4.03 33.76 58.74
C ASP A 84 5.17 34.14 59.69
N VAL A 85 4.79 34.30 60.96
CA VAL A 85 5.75 34.70 61.98
C VAL A 85 5.64 33.75 63.17
N VAL A 86 6.67 32.94 63.33
CA VAL A 86 6.77 31.99 64.44
C VAL A 86 7.94 32.34 65.33
N THR A 87 7.93 31.87 66.58
CA THR A 87 9.04 32.05 67.49
C THR A 87 9.39 30.73 68.13
N GLU A 88 10.69 30.49 68.32
CA GLU A 88 11.19 29.43 69.17
C GLU A 88 12.21 29.97 70.17
N ALA A 89 12.36 29.26 71.30
CA ALA A 89 13.18 29.72 72.38
C ALA A 89 14.22 28.68 72.78
N PHE A 90 15.41 29.13 73.05
CA PHE A 90 16.51 28.34 73.53
C PHE A 90 16.99 28.89 74.85
N THR A 91 17.12 28.02 75.93
CA THR A 91 17.75 28.38 77.19
C THR A 91 19.22 28.04 77.11
N TYR A 92 20.06 29.01 77.35
CA TYR A 92 21.51 28.80 77.44
C TYR A 92 22.00 29.02 78.88
N THR A 93 23.05 28.28 79.25
CA THR A 93 23.69 28.38 80.58
C THR A 93 24.98 29.14 80.46
N VAL A 94 25.12 30.20 81.24
CA VAL A 94 26.31 31.03 81.35
C VAL A 94 27.02 30.70 82.64
N LYS A 95 28.34 30.62 82.57
CA LYS A 95 29.19 30.51 83.77
C LYS A 95 30.25 31.61 83.70
N ASP A 96 30.75 31.97 84.92
CA ASP A 96 32.02 32.72 85.01
C ASP A 96 33.18 31.76 84.59
N ASP A 97 34.29 32.31 84.06
CA ASP A 97 35.43 31.54 83.58
C ASP A 97 36.15 30.70 84.66
N ASN A 98 35.91 30.99 85.92
CA ASN A 98 36.39 30.21 87.03
C ASN A 98 35.42 29.02 87.40
N GLY A 99 34.22 28.97 86.77
CA GLY A 99 33.26 27.87 86.83
C GLY A 99 32.45 27.74 88.16
N VAL A 100 32.47 28.73 89.05
CA VAL A 100 31.84 28.70 90.33
C VAL A 100 30.36 29.06 90.29
N ASN A 101 30.02 30.10 89.55
CA ASN A 101 28.61 30.59 89.41
C ASN A 101 28.05 30.26 88.07
N SER A 102 26.75 29.90 88.03
CA SER A 102 26.03 29.70 86.73
C SER A 102 24.64 30.31 86.82
N SER A 103 24.21 30.82 85.69
CA SER A 103 22.86 31.35 85.48
C SER A 103 22.35 30.91 84.12
N THR A 104 21.08 30.99 83.92
CA THR A 104 20.45 30.69 82.61
C THR A 104 19.77 31.92 82.07
N ALA A 105 19.81 32.04 80.74
CA ALA A 105 19.07 33.07 79.96
C ALA A 105 18.45 32.43 78.74
N THR A 106 17.57 33.15 78.10
CA THR A 106 16.79 32.66 76.94
C THR A 106 17.12 33.52 75.71
N LEU A 107 17.44 32.85 74.61
CA LEU A 107 17.46 33.46 73.27
C LEU A 107 16.16 33.08 72.60
N THR A 108 15.35 34.07 72.22
CA THR A 108 14.14 33.89 71.42
C THR A 108 14.45 34.26 69.98
N ILE A 109 14.21 33.36 69.05
CA ILE A 109 14.41 33.57 67.63
C ILE A 109 13.02 33.66 66.96
N THR A 110 12.81 34.72 66.21
CA THR A 110 11.63 34.87 65.35
C THR A 110 12.03 34.45 63.94
N VAL A 111 11.32 33.46 63.40
CA VAL A 111 11.44 32.99 62.01
C VAL A 111 10.25 33.53 61.24
N THR A 112 10.54 34.11 60.07
CA THR A 112 9.51 34.63 59.19
C THR A 112 9.51 33.82 57.88
N GLY A 113 8.38 33.29 57.51
CA GLY A 113 8.14 32.56 56.25
C GLY A 113 8.31 33.49 55.05
N VAL A 114 8.79 32.97 53.97
CA VAL A 114 8.88 33.56 52.62
C VAL A 114 8.30 32.58 51.61
N ASN A 115 7.84 33.10 50.49
CA ASN A 115 7.30 32.22 49.44
C ASN A 115 8.38 31.28 48.91
N ASP A 116 8.12 29.99 48.92
CA ASP A 116 8.95 28.96 48.33
C ASP A 116 8.61 28.73 46.85
N PRO A 117 9.53 28.21 46.02
CA PRO A 117 9.28 28.02 44.61
C PRO A 117 8.42 26.80 44.33
N ILE A 118 7.45 26.96 43.42
CA ILE A 118 6.66 25.88 42.85
C ILE A 118 7.56 24.88 42.10
N VAL A 119 7.38 23.60 42.34
CA VAL A 119 7.98 22.51 41.58
C VAL A 119 6.95 21.96 40.63
N ALA A 120 6.95 22.45 39.40
CA ALA A 120 6.08 21.96 38.31
C ALA A 120 6.73 20.76 37.62
N VAL A 121 5.93 19.70 37.40
CA VAL A 121 6.33 18.40 36.87
C VAL A 121 5.75 18.19 35.48
N ASP A 122 6.55 17.63 34.57
CA ASP A 122 6.10 17.41 33.18
C ASP A 122 5.10 16.23 33.10
N ASP A 123 4.00 16.41 32.36
CA ASP A 123 2.92 15.46 32.18
C ASP A 123 2.93 14.78 30.82
N THR A 124 2.31 13.62 30.78
CA THR A 124 2.10 12.88 29.52
C THR A 124 0.72 12.25 29.44
N ASP A 125 0.12 12.25 28.25
CA ASP A 125 -1.11 11.52 27.99
C ASP A 125 -1.11 10.94 26.56
N SER A 126 -2.08 10.08 26.24
CA SER A 126 -2.19 9.45 24.94
C SER A 126 -3.64 9.36 24.47
N VAL A 127 -3.83 9.43 23.17
CA VAL A 127 -5.13 9.38 22.53
C VAL A 127 -5.00 8.81 21.13
N ASP A 128 -6.01 8.08 20.67
CA ASP A 128 -6.09 7.69 19.27
C ASP A 128 -6.55 8.89 18.42
N GLU A 129 -6.14 8.95 17.15
CA GLU A 129 -6.62 9.98 16.24
C GLU A 129 -8.14 10.00 16.17
N GLY A 130 -8.72 11.15 15.83
CA GLY A 130 -10.17 11.36 15.83
C GLY A 130 -10.83 11.30 17.21
N GLN A 131 -10.12 10.91 18.27
CA GLN A 131 -10.68 10.75 19.61
C GLN A 131 -10.45 11.97 20.49
N ARG A 132 -11.22 12.01 21.56
CA ARG A 132 -11.20 13.05 22.58
C ARG A 132 -10.90 12.46 23.95
N ILE A 133 -9.98 13.07 24.67
CA ILE A 133 -9.78 12.80 26.09
C ILE A 133 -10.14 14.03 26.92
N THR A 134 -10.59 13.79 28.15
CA THR A 134 -10.89 14.83 29.13
C THR A 134 -10.34 14.36 30.47
N ARG A 135 -9.53 15.20 31.14
CA ARG A 135 -9.05 15.01 32.50
C ARG A 135 -9.73 16.02 33.38
N LEU A 136 -10.33 15.54 34.45
CA LEU A 136 -11.04 16.35 35.43
C LEU A 136 -10.15 16.54 36.64
N ILE A 137 -10.48 17.53 37.45
CA ILE A 137 -9.86 17.71 38.78
C ILE A 137 -9.95 16.41 39.59
N SER A 138 -8.88 16.04 40.24
CA SER A 138 -8.71 14.77 40.94
C SER A 138 -8.45 13.52 40.08
N ASP A 139 -8.28 13.66 38.78
CA ASP A 139 -7.69 12.61 37.97
C ASP A 139 -6.16 12.61 38.16
N ASP A 140 -5.53 11.46 38.30
CA ASP A 140 -4.06 11.35 38.47
C ASP A 140 -3.24 11.89 37.29
N GLN A 141 -3.90 12.46 36.29
CA GLN A 141 -3.34 13.01 35.06
C GLN A 141 -3.85 14.42 34.75
N GLU A 142 -4.44 15.11 35.74
CA GLU A 142 -4.63 16.55 35.64
C GLU A 142 -3.28 17.27 35.80
N LEU A 143 -3.15 18.50 35.28
CA LEU A 143 -1.85 19.18 35.15
C LEU A 143 -1.21 19.60 36.47
N ASP A 144 -1.99 19.78 37.55
CA ASP A 144 -1.49 20.21 38.85
C ASP A 144 -1.47 19.09 39.92
N HIS A 145 -1.70 17.82 39.49
CA HIS A 145 -1.78 16.69 40.39
C HIS A 145 -0.49 16.39 41.15
N ASP A 146 0.63 16.45 40.46
CA ASP A 146 1.97 16.18 40.99
C ASP A 146 2.85 17.44 41.11
N ASP A 147 2.31 18.58 40.70
CA ASP A 147 2.89 19.88 40.98
C ASP A 147 2.84 20.14 42.52
N THR A 148 3.90 20.63 43.07
CA THR A 148 4.01 20.82 44.50
C THR A 148 4.55 22.18 44.86
N ASP A 149 4.03 22.72 45.99
CA ASP A 149 4.58 23.82 46.71
C ASP A 149 4.79 23.38 48.16
N VAL A 150 5.83 23.86 48.81
CA VAL A 150 6.15 23.52 50.19
C VAL A 150 5.33 24.36 51.18
N ASP A 151 4.89 25.54 50.75
CA ASP A 151 4.04 26.42 51.53
C ASP A 151 2.69 25.74 51.85
N THR A 152 2.23 25.83 53.11
CA THR A 152 1.06 25.05 53.56
C THR A 152 -0.29 25.61 53.13
N ASP A 153 -0.35 26.85 52.68
CA ASP A 153 -1.54 27.49 52.07
C ASP A 153 -1.70 27.11 50.59
N ASP A 154 -0.63 26.57 49.98
CA ASP A 154 -0.57 26.11 48.59
C ASP A 154 -0.72 24.57 48.47
N VAL A 155 -1.67 24.02 49.22
CA VAL A 155 -2.04 22.60 49.08
C VAL A 155 -2.56 22.32 47.67
N SER A 156 -2.39 21.11 47.15
CA SER A 156 -2.90 20.73 45.83
C SER A 156 -4.35 21.19 45.64
N GLY A 157 -4.57 22.09 44.67
CA GLY A 157 -5.85 22.77 44.43
C GLY A 157 -5.87 24.27 44.72
N SER A 158 -4.79 24.85 45.32
CA SER A 158 -4.53 26.30 45.35
C SER A 158 -3.67 26.76 44.20
N LEU A 159 -2.85 25.88 43.61
CA LEU A 159 -2.10 26.15 42.40
C LEU A 159 -3.06 26.36 41.23
N THR A 160 -2.76 27.31 40.34
CA THR A 160 -3.61 27.66 39.21
C THR A 160 -2.80 27.71 37.91
N ILE A 161 -3.35 27.11 36.85
CA ILE A 161 -2.80 27.24 35.51
C ILE A 161 -3.18 28.63 34.98
N THR A 162 -2.19 29.44 34.63
CA THR A 162 -2.37 30.82 34.19
C THR A 162 -2.21 31.01 32.70
N ASP A 163 -1.28 30.27 32.08
CA ASP A 163 -0.98 30.36 30.65
C ASP A 163 -0.67 29.00 30.06
N ILE A 164 -0.90 28.90 28.74
CA ILE A 164 -0.52 27.75 27.92
C ILE A 164 0.10 28.24 26.61
N ARG A 165 1.01 27.47 26.02
CA ARG A 165 1.53 27.68 24.66
C ARG A 165 1.89 26.35 24.00
N THR A 166 1.96 26.33 22.67
CA THR A 166 2.48 25.15 21.94
C THR A 166 4.00 25.06 22.08
N GLY A 167 4.52 23.85 21.96
CA GLY A 167 5.96 23.57 21.94
C GLY A 167 6.59 23.36 23.32
N PRO A 168 7.90 22.96 23.36
CA PRO A 168 8.60 22.58 24.58
C PRO A 168 8.91 23.82 25.46
N LYS A 169 9.08 23.59 26.77
CA LYS A 169 9.30 24.67 27.76
C LYS A 169 10.53 25.52 27.47
N ASP A 170 11.58 24.95 26.89
CA ASP A 170 12.80 25.66 26.53
C ASP A 170 12.77 26.22 25.09
N GLY A 171 11.63 26.11 24.39
CA GLY A 171 11.44 26.49 23.00
C GLY A 171 10.58 27.72 22.80
N THR A 172 10.22 27.95 21.54
CA THR A 172 9.22 28.94 21.12
C THR A 172 7.96 28.24 20.67
N GLY A 173 6.82 28.90 20.79
CA GLY A 173 5.54 28.37 20.34
C GLY A 173 4.51 29.47 20.17
N THR A 174 3.28 29.08 19.89
CA THR A 174 2.13 29.99 19.84
C THR A 174 1.53 30.11 21.22
N ASP A 175 1.44 31.33 21.74
CA ASP A 175 0.81 31.60 23.02
C ASP A 175 -0.70 31.36 22.92
N GLY A 176 -1.26 30.74 23.95
CA GLY A 176 -2.68 30.50 24.14
C GLY A 176 -3.19 31.17 25.40
N SER A 177 -4.37 30.81 25.83
CA SER A 177 -4.97 31.27 27.08
C SER A 177 -5.82 30.16 27.68
N VAL A 178 -5.87 30.08 28.99
CA VAL A 178 -6.75 29.13 29.69
C VAL A 178 -8.21 29.30 29.28
N ASN A 179 -8.96 28.22 29.24
CA ASN A 179 -10.34 28.12 28.75
C ASN A 179 -10.55 28.52 27.26
N VAL A 180 -9.45 28.67 26.48
CA VAL A 180 -9.51 28.93 25.05
C VAL A 180 -8.79 27.79 24.34
N ALA A 181 -9.40 27.25 23.28
CA ALA A 181 -8.81 26.17 22.49
C ALA A 181 -7.49 26.63 21.83
N LEU A 182 -6.42 25.89 22.05
CA LEU A 182 -5.10 26.10 21.47
C LEU A 182 -4.79 24.95 20.51
N GLN A 183 -4.56 25.29 19.25
CA GLN A 183 -4.29 24.33 18.19
C GLN A 183 -2.82 23.86 18.24
N GLY A 184 -2.62 22.57 18.39
CA GLY A 184 -1.36 21.88 18.24
C GLY A 184 -1.11 21.39 16.80
N GLU A 185 -0.22 20.46 16.64
CA GLU A 185 0.13 19.86 15.34
C GLU A 185 -0.83 18.73 14.97
N TYR A 186 -1.24 17.92 15.95
CA TYR A 186 -2.11 16.76 15.79
C TYR A 186 -3.50 16.95 16.41
N GLY A 187 -3.65 17.89 17.33
CA GLY A 187 -4.92 18.10 18.03
C GLY A 187 -5.09 19.48 18.63
N THR A 188 -6.20 19.65 19.32
CA THR A 188 -6.60 20.91 19.94
C THR A 188 -6.72 20.73 21.46
N LEU A 189 -5.95 21.51 22.23
CA LEU A 189 -5.95 21.49 23.69
C LEU A 189 -6.78 22.64 24.26
N THR A 190 -7.57 22.39 25.30
CA THR A 190 -8.21 23.40 26.15
C THR A 190 -7.92 23.08 27.60
N VAL A 191 -7.27 23.99 28.32
CA VAL A 191 -6.92 23.85 29.75
C VAL A 191 -7.75 24.83 30.57
N SER A 192 -8.23 24.37 31.72
CA SER A 192 -8.89 25.22 32.72
C SER A 192 -7.89 25.67 33.79
N PRO A 193 -8.16 26.81 34.53
CA PRO A 193 -7.28 27.26 35.60
C PRO A 193 -7.02 26.26 36.74
N ASN A 194 -7.89 25.28 36.89
CA ASN A 194 -7.80 24.22 37.93
C ASN A 194 -7.10 22.95 37.43
N GLY A 195 -6.28 23.02 36.39
CA GLY A 195 -5.52 21.90 35.85
C GLY A 195 -6.31 20.93 34.97
N SER A 196 -7.65 20.96 35.02
CA SER A 196 -8.45 20.08 34.16
C SER A 196 -8.30 20.47 32.69
N TYR A 197 -8.29 19.47 31.78
CA TYR A 197 -8.14 19.73 30.36
C TYR A 197 -8.95 18.80 29.47
N THR A 198 -9.08 19.24 28.24
CA THR A 198 -9.61 18.44 27.13
C THR A 198 -8.65 18.55 25.96
N TYR A 199 -8.28 17.42 25.38
CA TYR A 199 -7.55 17.34 24.14
C TYR A 199 -8.35 16.54 23.12
N ILE A 200 -8.40 17.00 21.87
CA ILE A 200 -9.08 16.35 20.74
C ILE A 200 -8.04 16.20 19.64
N ALA A 201 -7.79 14.99 19.19
CA ALA A 201 -6.90 14.70 18.07
C ALA A 201 -7.67 14.92 16.75
N ASP A 202 -7.87 16.18 16.35
CA ASP A 202 -8.77 16.63 15.29
C ASP A 202 -8.09 17.42 14.16
N GLN A 203 -6.77 17.35 14.05
CA GLN A 203 -6.04 18.03 13.00
C GLN A 203 -5.82 17.10 11.80
N THR A 204 -5.78 17.68 10.60
CA THR A 204 -5.48 16.93 9.35
C THR A 204 -4.23 16.07 9.47
N LYS A 205 -3.27 16.49 10.28
CA LYS A 205 -2.04 15.73 10.47
C LYS A 205 -2.22 14.49 11.36
N SER A 206 -3.22 14.46 12.21
CA SER A 206 -3.60 13.22 12.91
C SER A 206 -4.22 12.21 11.95
N ASP A 207 -5.08 12.67 11.03
CA ASP A 207 -5.73 11.84 10.01
C ASP A 207 -4.75 11.30 8.94
N GLU A 208 -3.50 11.81 8.91
CA GLU A 208 -2.40 11.32 8.06
C GLU A 208 -1.57 10.21 8.73
N LEU A 209 -1.83 9.90 10.00
CA LEU A 209 -1.12 8.84 10.71
C LEU A 209 -1.63 7.47 10.25
N VAL A 210 -0.73 6.66 9.72
CA VAL A 210 -1.07 5.25 9.41
C VAL A 210 -1.24 4.46 10.70
N THR A 211 -2.03 3.39 10.65
CA THR A 211 -2.34 2.54 11.81
C THR A 211 -1.10 2.16 12.62
N GLY A 212 -1.11 2.50 13.90
CA GLY A 212 -0.01 2.26 14.84
C GLY A 212 1.16 3.24 14.74
N GLN A 213 1.15 4.17 13.78
CA GLN A 213 2.08 5.28 13.75
C GLN A 213 1.71 6.28 14.87
N THR A 214 2.72 6.95 15.45
CA THR A 214 2.49 7.93 16.50
C THR A 214 2.98 9.30 16.08
N GLY A 215 2.17 10.32 16.39
CA GLY A 215 2.52 11.73 16.39
C GLY A 215 2.67 12.26 17.82
N THR A 216 3.30 13.41 17.98
CA THR A 216 3.50 14.00 19.32
C THR A 216 3.16 15.47 19.31
N ASP A 217 2.21 15.87 20.15
CA ASP A 217 1.96 17.27 20.49
C ASP A 217 2.60 17.61 21.84
N ILE A 218 3.25 18.75 21.88
CA ILE A 218 3.86 19.27 23.09
C ILE A 218 3.26 20.66 23.38
N PHE A 219 2.80 20.83 24.60
CA PHE A 219 2.35 22.11 25.12
C PHE A 219 3.15 22.45 26.40
N THR A 220 3.38 23.71 26.63
CA THR A 220 3.94 24.20 27.90
C THR A 220 2.82 24.92 28.64
N TYR A 221 2.63 24.63 29.91
CA TYR A 221 1.75 25.35 30.78
C TYR A 221 2.52 26.10 31.88
N THR A 222 1.90 27.11 32.42
CA THR A 222 2.44 27.90 33.53
C THR A 222 1.51 27.73 34.73
N VAL A 223 2.06 27.24 35.81
CA VAL A 223 1.37 27.13 37.10
C VAL A 223 1.78 28.29 38.02
N SER A 224 0.87 28.77 38.85
CA SER A 224 1.07 29.89 39.76
C SER A 224 0.39 29.65 41.10
N ASP A 225 1.06 30.02 42.21
CA ASP A 225 0.51 30.16 43.55
C ASP A 225 -0.09 31.54 43.82
N GLY A 226 -0.02 32.49 42.84
CA GLY A 226 -0.44 33.87 42.97
C GLY A 226 0.70 34.86 43.22
N THR A 227 1.89 34.37 43.57
CA THR A 227 3.11 35.14 43.90
C THR A 227 4.23 34.85 42.89
N GLU A 228 4.50 33.61 42.64
CA GLU A 228 5.49 33.09 41.72
C GLU A 228 4.87 32.21 40.64
N THR A 229 5.68 31.77 39.70
CA THR A 229 5.24 30.90 38.60
C THR A 229 6.32 29.89 38.26
N SER A 230 5.90 28.70 37.90
CA SER A 230 6.74 27.65 37.33
C SER A 230 6.17 27.15 36.01
N THR A 231 6.97 26.45 35.20
CA THR A 231 6.52 25.93 33.89
C THR A 231 6.81 24.45 33.75
N ALA A 232 5.85 23.71 33.24
CA ALA A 232 6.03 22.31 32.85
C ALA A 232 5.46 22.04 31.46
N GLN A 233 5.70 20.83 30.96
CA GLN A 233 5.21 20.37 29.65
C GLN A 233 4.08 19.36 29.83
N LEU A 234 3.10 19.45 28.93
CA LEU A 234 2.14 18.39 28.67
C LEU A 234 2.42 17.81 27.29
N THR A 235 2.70 16.52 27.23
CA THR A 235 3.02 15.81 25.99
C THR A 235 1.94 14.81 25.66
N PHE A 236 1.30 14.96 24.50
CA PHE A 236 0.34 14.00 23.96
C PHE A 236 1.02 13.07 22.95
N THR A 237 0.77 11.76 23.09
CA THR A 237 1.04 10.80 22.02
C THR A 237 -0.27 10.49 21.31
N VAL A 238 -0.37 10.89 20.04
CA VAL A 238 -1.51 10.59 19.16
C VAL A 238 -1.16 9.35 18.34
N THR A 239 -2.02 8.34 18.36
CA THR A 239 -1.80 7.07 17.65
C THR A 239 -2.78 6.94 16.50
N GLY A 240 -2.27 6.66 15.31
CA GLY A 240 -3.05 6.35 14.11
C GLY A 240 -3.84 5.05 14.29
N VAL A 241 -5.07 5.04 13.81
CA VAL A 241 -5.97 3.87 13.83
C VAL A 241 -6.52 3.62 12.44
N ASN A 242 -6.99 2.40 12.18
CA ASN A 242 -7.70 2.08 10.94
C ASN A 242 -9.10 2.72 10.98
N ASP A 243 -9.29 3.89 10.40
CA ASP A 243 -10.58 4.59 10.36
C ASP A 243 -10.99 5.08 8.97
N ASN A 244 -10.13 5.00 7.98
CA ASN A 244 -10.44 5.24 6.59
C ASN A 244 -10.93 3.96 5.86
N ASP A 245 -11.73 4.15 4.82
CA ASP A 245 -12.14 3.05 3.95
C ASP A 245 -11.08 2.84 2.85
N PRO A 246 -10.76 1.59 2.48
CA PRO A 246 -9.92 1.34 1.31
C PRO A 246 -10.58 1.90 0.05
N VAL A 247 -9.77 2.26 -0.93
CA VAL A 247 -10.23 2.77 -2.23
C VAL A 247 -9.81 1.79 -3.32
N ALA A 248 -10.79 1.10 -3.91
CA ALA A 248 -10.61 0.22 -5.05
C ALA A 248 -10.67 1.01 -6.36
N VAL A 249 -9.74 0.76 -7.26
CA VAL A 249 -9.66 1.38 -8.59
C VAL A 249 -10.01 0.36 -9.67
N ASP A 250 -10.83 0.76 -10.64
CA ASP A 250 -11.25 -0.13 -11.72
C ASP A 250 -10.09 -0.51 -12.65
N ASP A 251 -9.98 -1.80 -12.97
CA ASP A 251 -8.93 -2.38 -13.79
C ASP A 251 -9.38 -2.76 -15.19
N THR A 252 -8.41 -2.85 -16.10
CA THR A 252 -8.64 -3.37 -17.44
C THR A 252 -7.48 -4.23 -17.93
N ASP A 253 -7.80 -5.33 -18.64
CA ASP A 253 -6.79 -6.09 -19.36
C ASP A 253 -7.34 -6.61 -20.71
N THR A 254 -6.45 -7.03 -21.60
CA THR A 254 -6.82 -7.48 -22.95
C THR A 254 -6.24 -8.87 -23.22
N VAL A 255 -7.07 -9.73 -23.80
CA VAL A 255 -6.71 -11.10 -24.16
C VAL A 255 -7.31 -11.47 -25.52
N LYS A 256 -6.60 -12.23 -26.32
CA LYS A 256 -7.17 -12.85 -27.52
C LYS A 256 -8.02 -14.06 -27.13
N ARG A 257 -9.09 -14.33 -27.88
CA ARG A 257 -9.83 -15.60 -27.72
C ARG A 257 -8.87 -16.78 -27.81
N ASP A 258 -9.20 -17.87 -27.17
CA ASP A 258 -8.40 -19.10 -27.04
C ASP A 258 -7.03 -18.90 -26.33
N ALA A 259 -6.79 -17.72 -25.76
CA ALA A 259 -5.60 -17.43 -25.00
C ALA A 259 -5.90 -17.24 -23.51
N SER A 260 -4.85 -17.25 -22.69
CA SER A 260 -4.93 -16.92 -21.28
C SER A 260 -3.86 -15.91 -20.91
N ILE A 261 -4.18 -15.05 -19.95
CA ILE A 261 -3.25 -14.12 -19.32
C ILE A 261 -3.14 -14.45 -17.84
N THR A 262 -1.95 -14.24 -17.29
CA THR A 262 -1.69 -14.38 -15.86
C THR A 262 -0.93 -13.16 -15.38
N ARG A 263 -1.39 -12.56 -14.27
CA ARG A 263 -0.75 -11.45 -13.58
C ARG A 263 -0.34 -11.90 -12.19
N ALA A 264 0.91 -11.67 -11.86
CA ALA A 264 1.44 -12.00 -10.54
C ALA A 264 1.22 -10.83 -9.59
N SER A 265 1.05 -11.11 -8.31
CA SER A 265 1.01 -10.09 -7.26
C SER A 265 2.25 -9.20 -7.29
N GLY A 266 2.06 -7.89 -7.10
CA GLY A 266 3.11 -6.87 -7.19
C GLY A 266 3.51 -6.51 -8.63
N SER A 267 2.78 -7.00 -9.65
CA SER A 267 2.93 -6.51 -11.03
C SER A 267 2.11 -5.24 -11.23
N ALA A 268 2.52 -4.35 -12.13
CA ALA A 268 1.78 -3.11 -12.44
C ALA A 268 0.39 -3.35 -13.11
N PHE A 269 -0.06 -4.59 -13.16
CA PHE A 269 -1.31 -5.03 -13.78
C PHE A 269 -2.05 -6.07 -12.93
N ASP A 270 -1.66 -6.30 -11.68
CA ASP A 270 -2.52 -7.02 -10.73
C ASP A 270 -3.63 -6.09 -10.24
N ILE A 271 -4.68 -6.69 -9.70
CA ILE A 271 -5.92 -5.95 -9.40
C ILE A 271 -5.77 -4.99 -8.24
N ASP A 272 -4.83 -5.24 -7.32
CA ASP A 272 -4.63 -4.42 -6.13
C ASP A 272 -3.42 -3.46 -6.22
N SER A 273 -2.84 -3.30 -7.42
CA SER A 273 -1.59 -2.51 -7.58
C SER A 273 -1.78 -1.00 -7.45
N ASP A 274 -2.96 -0.50 -7.71
CA ASP A 274 -3.34 0.92 -7.61
C ASP A 274 -4.49 1.16 -6.62
N ASP A 275 -4.97 0.10 -5.97
CA ASP A 275 -5.84 0.22 -4.81
C ASP A 275 -5.06 0.82 -3.63
N THR A 276 -5.69 1.69 -2.88
CA THR A 276 -5.03 2.44 -1.80
C THR A 276 -5.83 2.42 -0.52
N ASP A 277 -5.11 2.57 0.58
CA ASP A 277 -5.65 2.81 1.90
C ASP A 277 -4.89 3.97 2.55
N ALA A 278 -5.63 4.92 3.13
CA ALA A 278 -5.04 6.11 3.73
C ALA A 278 -4.33 5.80 5.05
N ASP A 279 -4.79 4.77 5.76
CA ASP A 279 -4.20 4.31 7.03
C ASP A 279 -3.01 3.36 6.81
N GLY A 280 -2.72 3.03 5.53
CA GLY A 280 -1.55 2.26 5.11
C GLY A 280 -1.63 0.77 5.39
N GLU A 281 -2.83 0.22 5.58
CA GLU A 281 -3.04 -1.21 5.72
C GLU A 281 -2.71 -1.97 4.44
N THR A 282 -2.35 -3.22 4.61
CA THR A 282 -2.18 -4.12 3.48
C THR A 282 -3.53 -4.60 2.97
N LEU A 283 -3.88 -4.19 1.76
CA LEU A 283 -5.13 -4.56 1.13
C LEU A 283 -5.10 -6.02 0.65
N THR A 284 -6.26 -6.65 0.67
CA THR A 284 -6.45 -8.02 0.16
C THR A 284 -7.81 -8.17 -0.50
N ILE A 285 -7.89 -9.05 -1.52
CA ILE A 285 -9.17 -9.37 -2.16
C ILE A 285 -9.97 -10.33 -1.28
N SER A 286 -11.14 -9.88 -0.84
CA SER A 286 -12.04 -10.63 0.04
C SER A 286 -13.20 -11.31 -0.70
N ALA A 287 -13.59 -10.82 -1.89
CA ALA A 287 -14.65 -11.42 -2.70
C ALA A 287 -14.44 -11.14 -4.19
N VAL A 288 -15.02 -12.01 -5.04
CA VAL A 288 -15.08 -11.83 -6.50
C VAL A 288 -16.43 -12.32 -7.05
N ARG A 289 -17.00 -11.59 -8.00
CA ARG A 289 -18.30 -11.87 -8.64
C ARG A 289 -18.26 -11.59 -10.13
N THR A 290 -19.19 -12.15 -10.89
CA THR A 290 -19.40 -11.78 -12.30
C THR A 290 -20.25 -10.52 -12.42
N GLY A 291 -19.97 -9.67 -13.43
CA GLY A 291 -20.73 -8.47 -13.74
C GLY A 291 -20.08 -7.19 -13.23
N GLN A 292 -20.68 -6.05 -13.59
CA GLN A 292 -20.22 -4.71 -13.20
C GLN A 292 -20.85 -4.20 -11.89
N ASP A 293 -22.05 -4.72 -11.54
CA ASP A 293 -22.81 -4.17 -10.43
C ASP A 293 -22.33 -4.71 -9.09
N GLU A 294 -22.09 -3.84 -8.14
CA GLU A 294 -21.86 -4.16 -6.75
C GLU A 294 -23.02 -5.00 -6.18
N GLY A 295 -22.70 -6.15 -5.62
CA GLY A 295 -23.71 -7.06 -5.05
C GLY A 295 -24.54 -7.83 -6.06
N GLY A 296 -24.37 -7.59 -7.37
CA GLY A 296 -24.95 -8.37 -8.46
C GLY A 296 -24.09 -9.56 -8.87
N GLY A 297 -24.58 -10.34 -9.84
CA GLY A 297 -23.82 -11.45 -10.43
C GLY A 297 -23.72 -12.71 -9.56
N LYS A 298 -22.87 -13.64 -10.01
CA LYS A 298 -22.61 -14.91 -9.32
C LYS A 298 -21.21 -14.91 -8.76
N GLY A 299 -21.05 -15.24 -7.49
CA GLY A 299 -19.75 -15.29 -6.83
C GLY A 299 -19.85 -14.98 -5.35
N GLY A 300 -18.80 -14.43 -4.79
CA GLY A 300 -18.69 -14.02 -3.39
C GLY A 300 -17.36 -14.46 -2.76
N PRO A 301 -17.19 -14.34 -1.43
CA PRO A 301 -15.93 -14.62 -0.75
C PRO A 301 -15.39 -16.04 -1.00
N ALA A 302 -16.28 -17.01 -1.10
CA ALA A 302 -15.89 -18.40 -1.35
C ALA A 302 -15.29 -18.67 -2.74
N ARG A 303 -15.26 -17.66 -3.62
CA ARG A 303 -14.71 -17.75 -4.97
C ARG A 303 -13.29 -17.22 -5.12
N VAL A 304 -12.79 -16.48 -4.16
CA VAL A 304 -11.37 -16.07 -4.15
C VAL A 304 -10.47 -17.30 -4.20
N GLY A 305 -9.50 -17.30 -5.08
CA GLY A 305 -8.62 -18.45 -5.37
C GLY A 305 -9.28 -19.62 -6.10
N LYS A 306 -10.51 -19.45 -6.64
CA LYS A 306 -11.23 -20.48 -7.40
C LYS A 306 -11.76 -19.91 -8.70
N THR A 307 -11.83 -20.79 -9.72
CA THR A 307 -12.34 -20.41 -11.03
C THR A 307 -13.80 -19.93 -10.96
N LEU A 308 -14.03 -18.75 -11.49
CA LEU A 308 -15.33 -18.12 -11.70
C LEU A 308 -15.61 -18.02 -13.19
N VAL A 309 -16.77 -18.47 -13.61
CA VAL A 309 -17.16 -18.53 -15.03
C VAL A 309 -17.86 -17.24 -15.42
N GLY A 310 -17.25 -16.48 -16.34
CA GLY A 310 -17.79 -15.30 -16.98
C GLY A 310 -18.58 -15.62 -18.25
N THR A 311 -18.79 -14.61 -19.07
CA THR A 311 -19.49 -14.73 -20.38
C THR A 311 -18.55 -15.25 -21.46
N TYR A 312 -17.35 -14.67 -21.53
CA TYR A 312 -16.37 -14.95 -22.58
C TYR A 312 -15.18 -15.78 -22.08
N GLY A 313 -14.98 -15.85 -20.76
CA GLY A 313 -13.85 -16.56 -20.20
C GLY A 313 -14.07 -17.04 -18.77
N THR A 314 -12.98 -17.53 -18.20
CA THR A 314 -12.92 -17.99 -16.80
C THR A 314 -11.84 -17.22 -16.06
N LEU A 315 -12.21 -16.64 -14.89
CA LEU A 315 -11.31 -15.91 -14.00
C LEU A 315 -10.98 -16.73 -12.76
N THR A 316 -9.72 -16.76 -12.39
CA THR A 316 -9.26 -17.15 -11.04
C THR A 316 -8.53 -15.97 -10.46
N LEU A 317 -9.08 -15.32 -9.42
CA LEU A 317 -8.54 -14.18 -8.71
C LEU A 317 -8.16 -14.61 -7.29
N ASN A 318 -6.92 -14.38 -6.88
CA ASN A 318 -6.40 -14.72 -5.56
C ASN A 318 -6.55 -13.53 -4.59
N SER A 319 -6.37 -13.80 -3.29
CA SER A 319 -6.46 -12.78 -2.25
C SER A 319 -5.33 -11.73 -2.29
N ASP A 320 -4.24 -12.00 -2.98
CA ASP A 320 -3.10 -11.13 -3.18
C ASP A 320 -3.17 -10.34 -4.51
N GLY A 321 -4.35 -10.19 -5.11
CA GLY A 321 -4.56 -9.47 -6.37
C GLY A 321 -4.10 -10.20 -7.62
N SER A 322 -3.30 -11.26 -7.49
CA SER A 322 -2.85 -12.05 -8.63
C SER A 322 -4.01 -12.80 -9.29
N TYR A 323 -3.98 -12.88 -10.62
CA TYR A 323 -5.06 -13.55 -11.33
C TYR A 323 -4.62 -14.30 -12.60
N THR A 324 -5.50 -15.20 -13.04
CA THR A 324 -5.46 -15.81 -14.36
C THR A 324 -6.84 -15.68 -14.99
N TYR A 325 -6.89 -15.12 -16.20
CA TYR A 325 -8.09 -15.11 -17.03
C TYR A 325 -7.82 -15.88 -18.33
N ALA A 326 -8.73 -16.79 -18.69
CA ALA A 326 -8.69 -17.56 -19.93
C ALA A 326 -9.95 -17.26 -20.74
N ALA A 327 -9.79 -16.82 -21.98
CA ALA A 327 -10.88 -16.55 -22.92
C ALA A 327 -11.27 -17.86 -23.63
N ASP A 328 -11.87 -18.79 -22.90
CA ASP A 328 -12.07 -20.21 -23.24
C ASP A 328 -13.55 -20.62 -23.42
N ARG A 329 -14.45 -19.64 -23.59
CA ARG A 329 -15.90 -19.89 -23.70
C ARG A 329 -16.37 -19.85 -25.13
N ASP A 330 -17.46 -20.60 -25.43
CA ASP A 330 -18.11 -20.61 -26.75
C ASP A 330 -18.45 -19.20 -27.25
N ALA A 331 -18.80 -18.28 -26.34
CA ALA A 331 -19.05 -16.88 -26.69
C ALA A 331 -17.80 -16.15 -27.17
N ALA A 332 -16.62 -16.46 -26.61
CA ALA A 332 -15.34 -15.93 -27.10
C ALA A 332 -15.00 -16.52 -28.47
N ASN A 333 -15.21 -17.84 -28.65
CA ASN A 333 -14.92 -18.53 -29.90
C ASN A 333 -15.78 -18.05 -31.08
N SER A 334 -16.88 -17.36 -30.81
CA SER A 334 -17.72 -16.73 -31.86
C SER A 334 -17.25 -15.33 -32.27
N LEU A 335 -16.24 -14.78 -31.63
CA LEU A 335 -15.67 -13.49 -31.98
C LEU A 335 -14.74 -13.64 -33.19
N LYS A 336 -15.10 -12.99 -34.28
CA LYS A 336 -14.35 -12.98 -35.52
C LYS A 336 -13.19 -11.99 -35.46
N ARG A 337 -12.28 -12.08 -36.40
CA ARG A 337 -11.21 -11.11 -36.57
C ARG A 337 -11.75 -9.69 -36.61
N GLY A 338 -11.24 -8.83 -35.69
CA GLY A 338 -11.66 -7.43 -35.55
C GLY A 338 -12.86 -7.21 -34.65
N ASP A 339 -13.54 -8.27 -34.19
CA ASP A 339 -14.52 -8.17 -33.14
C ASP A 339 -13.85 -8.08 -31.77
N SER A 340 -14.52 -7.44 -30.82
CA SER A 340 -14.15 -7.48 -29.42
C SER A 340 -15.38 -7.48 -28.52
N ALA A 341 -15.24 -8.08 -27.36
CA ALA A 341 -16.28 -8.08 -26.34
C ALA A 341 -15.65 -7.96 -24.96
N ILE A 342 -16.41 -7.47 -23.97
CA ILE A 342 -15.90 -7.26 -22.63
C ILE A 342 -16.56 -8.22 -21.64
N ASP A 343 -15.74 -8.88 -20.86
CA ASP A 343 -16.17 -9.67 -19.72
C ASP A 343 -15.88 -8.91 -18.43
N TYR A 344 -16.88 -8.72 -17.58
CA TYR A 344 -16.78 -7.92 -16.38
C TYR A 344 -16.84 -8.80 -15.14
N PHE A 345 -15.98 -8.50 -14.19
CA PHE A 345 -16.03 -9.04 -12.85
C PHE A 345 -15.87 -7.90 -11.86
N ASN A 346 -16.58 -7.93 -10.75
CA ASN A 346 -16.31 -7.06 -9.62
C ASN A 346 -15.57 -7.82 -8.54
N TYR A 347 -14.69 -7.12 -7.85
CA TYR A 347 -13.95 -7.65 -6.72
C TYR A 347 -14.16 -6.74 -5.51
N THR A 348 -13.95 -7.27 -4.33
CA THR A 348 -14.01 -6.52 -3.08
C THR A 348 -12.64 -6.54 -2.45
N VAL A 349 -12.05 -5.37 -2.28
CA VAL A 349 -10.84 -5.16 -1.52
C VAL A 349 -11.17 -4.94 -0.05
N THR A 350 -10.30 -5.31 0.86
CA THR A 350 -10.45 -5.08 2.30
C THR A 350 -9.10 -4.82 2.96
N ASP A 351 -9.11 -3.92 3.92
CA ASP A 351 -8.06 -3.64 4.89
C ASP A 351 -8.06 -4.59 6.12
N GLY A 352 -9.13 -5.40 6.26
CA GLY A 352 -9.40 -6.32 7.38
C GLY A 352 -10.62 -5.91 8.22
N GLU A 353 -11.02 -4.65 8.19
CA GLU A 353 -12.20 -4.12 8.91
C GLU A 353 -13.25 -3.54 7.96
N ARG A 354 -12.82 -2.85 6.92
CA ARG A 354 -13.66 -2.16 5.94
C ARG A 354 -13.46 -2.72 4.54
N THR A 355 -14.25 -2.30 3.60
CA THR A 355 -14.22 -2.84 2.23
C THR A 355 -14.64 -1.80 1.21
N ASP A 356 -14.05 -1.87 0.01
CA ASP A 356 -14.53 -1.20 -1.18
C ASP A 356 -14.60 -2.17 -2.36
N THR A 357 -15.23 -1.77 -3.46
CA THR A 357 -15.50 -2.64 -4.61
C THR A 357 -15.03 -2.00 -5.90
N GLY A 358 -14.09 -2.64 -6.58
CA GLY A 358 -13.65 -2.30 -7.93
C GLY A 358 -14.18 -3.27 -8.98
N VAL A 359 -14.00 -2.92 -10.24
CA VAL A 359 -14.36 -3.73 -11.41
C VAL A 359 -13.11 -4.04 -12.23
N ILE A 360 -12.95 -5.31 -12.64
CA ILE A 360 -12.00 -5.64 -13.69
C ILE A 360 -12.74 -5.98 -14.98
N ALA A 361 -12.33 -5.34 -16.08
CA ALA A 361 -12.87 -5.50 -17.43
C ALA A 361 -11.87 -6.18 -18.35
N PHE A 362 -12.15 -7.42 -18.76
CA PHE A 362 -11.33 -8.13 -19.76
C PHE A 362 -11.85 -7.88 -21.15
N THR A 363 -11.08 -7.18 -22.00
CA THR A 363 -11.38 -7.07 -23.42
C THR A 363 -10.90 -8.33 -24.13
N VAL A 364 -11.84 -9.13 -24.62
CA VAL A 364 -11.57 -10.34 -25.42
C VAL A 364 -11.60 -9.97 -26.89
N GLU A 365 -10.47 -10.14 -27.58
CA GLU A 365 -10.32 -9.86 -28.99
C GLU A 365 -10.49 -11.13 -29.82
N GLY A 366 -11.32 -11.06 -30.86
CA GLY A 366 -11.45 -12.11 -31.87
C GLY A 366 -10.18 -12.27 -32.71
N ILE A 367 -9.92 -13.48 -33.14
CA ILE A 367 -8.84 -13.81 -34.07
C ILE A 367 -9.43 -14.44 -35.33
N SER A 368 -8.66 -14.52 -36.42
CA SER A 368 -9.04 -15.21 -37.64
C SER A 368 -9.09 -16.72 -37.44
N ASP A 369 -10.18 -17.36 -37.80
CA ASP A 369 -10.25 -18.80 -37.97
C ASP A 369 -9.67 -19.21 -39.32
N PRO A 370 -9.05 -20.37 -39.47
CA PRO A 370 -8.53 -20.82 -40.76
C PRO A 370 -9.66 -21.24 -41.71
N PRO A 371 -9.45 -21.13 -43.03
CA PRO A 371 -10.39 -21.67 -44.03
C PRO A 371 -10.68 -23.14 -43.83
N GLU A 372 -11.90 -23.56 -44.13
CA GLU A 372 -12.36 -24.95 -44.19
C GLU A 372 -12.63 -25.34 -45.65
N PRO A 373 -11.58 -25.64 -46.47
CA PRO A 373 -11.78 -26.05 -47.84
C PRO A 373 -12.19 -27.53 -47.97
N GLU A 374 -13.00 -27.82 -48.98
CA GLU A 374 -13.44 -29.19 -49.36
C GLU A 374 -12.81 -29.61 -50.68
N ASP A 375 -12.49 -30.90 -50.80
CA ASP A 375 -11.90 -31.47 -52.03
C ASP A 375 -12.88 -31.38 -53.22
N ASP A 376 -12.31 -31.11 -54.40
CA ASP A 376 -13.02 -30.97 -55.66
C ASP A 376 -12.87 -32.18 -56.57
N ALA A 377 -13.77 -32.30 -57.56
CA ALA A 377 -13.68 -33.29 -58.61
C ALA A 377 -14.05 -32.71 -59.98
N LEU A 378 -13.34 -33.16 -60.99
CA LEU A 378 -13.61 -32.83 -62.41
C LEU A 378 -13.53 -34.11 -63.26
N GLU A 379 -14.51 -34.30 -64.13
CA GLU A 379 -14.45 -35.30 -65.20
C GLU A 379 -14.29 -34.60 -66.55
N VAL A 380 -13.38 -35.08 -67.37
CA VAL A 380 -13.08 -34.51 -68.67
C VAL A 380 -12.65 -35.60 -69.67
N ASP A 381 -12.98 -35.45 -70.93
CA ASP A 381 -12.54 -36.34 -71.97
C ASP A 381 -11.12 -36.01 -72.42
N ALA A 382 -10.33 -36.99 -72.81
CA ALA A 382 -9.00 -36.80 -73.39
C ALA A 382 -9.09 -35.89 -74.63
N GLY A 383 -8.17 -34.93 -74.69
CA GLY A 383 -8.17 -33.88 -75.79
C GLY A 383 -9.16 -32.74 -75.53
N ALA A 384 -10.04 -32.79 -74.57
CA ALA A 384 -10.99 -31.71 -74.28
C ALA A 384 -10.41 -30.69 -73.32
N THR A 385 -11.05 -29.54 -73.26
CA THR A 385 -10.78 -28.46 -72.33
C THR A 385 -12.00 -28.21 -71.46
N ALA A 386 -11.82 -28.30 -70.16
CA ALA A 386 -12.81 -27.89 -69.17
C ALA A 386 -12.46 -26.51 -68.61
N THR A 387 -13.40 -25.58 -68.60
CA THR A 387 -13.26 -24.26 -68.01
C THR A 387 -14.37 -24.02 -66.98
N LYS A 388 -14.00 -23.60 -65.80
CA LYS A 388 -14.90 -23.22 -64.69
C LYS A 388 -14.61 -21.80 -64.29
N ASP A 389 -15.66 -20.99 -64.25
CA ASP A 389 -15.53 -19.63 -63.69
C ASP A 389 -15.55 -19.69 -62.15
N ALA A 390 -15.39 -18.56 -61.49
CA ALA A 390 -15.34 -18.48 -60.04
C ALA A 390 -16.60 -19.02 -59.33
N THR A 391 -17.76 -18.99 -60.03
CA THR A 391 -19.02 -19.51 -59.48
C THR A 391 -19.14 -21.04 -59.60
N GLN A 392 -18.18 -21.70 -60.25
CA GLN A 392 -18.06 -23.14 -60.43
C GLN A 392 -16.62 -23.63 -60.16
N GLY A 393 -15.78 -22.74 -59.60
CA GLY A 393 -14.36 -22.97 -59.37
C GLY A 393 -14.11 -23.77 -58.07
N VAL A 394 -12.85 -23.95 -57.74
CA VAL A 394 -12.42 -24.74 -56.59
C VAL A 394 -12.79 -24.15 -55.24
N LEU A 395 -13.16 -22.87 -55.14
CA LEU A 395 -13.55 -22.24 -53.87
C LEU A 395 -15.08 -22.26 -53.63
N ILE A 396 -15.90 -22.89 -54.50
CA ILE A 396 -17.36 -22.80 -54.42
C ILE A 396 -17.93 -23.58 -53.21
N ASN A 397 -17.28 -24.68 -52.83
CA ASN A 397 -17.62 -25.56 -51.70
C ASN A 397 -16.77 -25.25 -50.46
N ASP A 398 -15.80 -24.39 -50.58
CA ASP A 398 -14.95 -23.95 -49.51
C ASP A 398 -15.69 -22.92 -48.63
N SER A 399 -15.46 -22.97 -47.34
CA SER A 399 -16.02 -22.07 -46.35
C SER A 399 -14.95 -21.48 -45.44
N ASP A 400 -15.31 -20.38 -44.81
CA ASP A 400 -14.52 -19.73 -43.77
C ASP A 400 -15.42 -19.44 -42.56
N PRO A 401 -15.05 -19.84 -41.32
CA PRO A 401 -15.87 -19.61 -40.13
C PRO A 401 -16.12 -18.13 -39.86
N ASP A 402 -15.14 -17.26 -40.14
CA ASP A 402 -15.28 -15.82 -39.95
C ASP A 402 -16.08 -15.17 -41.12
N GLY A 403 -16.27 -15.91 -42.22
CA GLY A 403 -16.92 -15.45 -43.45
C GLY A 403 -15.99 -14.57 -44.31
N ASP A 404 -14.70 -14.75 -44.13
CA ASP A 404 -13.70 -14.06 -44.95
C ASP A 404 -13.74 -14.53 -46.42
N THR A 405 -13.37 -13.65 -47.33
CA THR A 405 -13.34 -13.98 -48.77
C THR A 405 -12.11 -14.82 -49.05
N LEU A 406 -12.35 -16.06 -49.52
CA LEU A 406 -11.28 -16.99 -49.84
C LEU A 406 -10.64 -16.65 -51.20
N SER A 407 -9.38 -16.94 -51.32
CA SER A 407 -8.58 -16.88 -52.54
C SER A 407 -7.64 -18.09 -52.64
N VAL A 408 -7.25 -18.46 -53.86
CA VAL A 408 -6.22 -19.47 -54.07
C VAL A 408 -4.86 -18.81 -54.01
N ASP A 409 -4.02 -19.23 -53.06
CA ASP A 409 -2.67 -18.70 -52.84
C ASP A 409 -1.57 -19.52 -53.54
N SER A 410 -1.74 -20.83 -53.60
CA SER A 410 -0.75 -21.71 -54.23
C SER A 410 -1.38 -22.94 -54.87
N ILE A 411 -0.64 -23.53 -55.83
CA ILE A 411 -1.00 -24.76 -56.54
C ILE A 411 0.23 -25.65 -56.71
N ARG A 412 0.01 -26.98 -56.65
CA ARG A 412 1.04 -27.97 -56.99
C ARG A 412 0.45 -29.26 -57.56
N THR A 413 1.25 -30.08 -58.25
CA THR A 413 0.81 -31.41 -58.65
C THR A 413 0.77 -32.38 -57.47
N GLY A 414 -0.08 -33.41 -57.57
CA GLY A 414 -0.13 -34.51 -56.58
C GLY A 414 -1.09 -34.25 -55.43
N ARG A 415 -1.25 -35.27 -54.61
CA ARG A 415 -2.12 -35.26 -53.44
C ARG A 415 -1.54 -34.41 -52.30
N GLU A 416 -2.42 -33.92 -51.46
CA GLU A 416 -2.05 -33.06 -50.32
C GLU A 416 -0.92 -33.64 -49.47
N ASN A 417 -0.95 -34.93 -49.17
CA ASN A 417 0.01 -35.63 -48.31
C ASN A 417 1.27 -36.13 -49.06
N LYS A 418 1.48 -35.73 -50.30
CA LYS A 418 2.64 -36.11 -51.14
C LYS A 418 3.38 -34.86 -51.63
N THR A 419 4.63 -35.09 -52.01
CA THR A 419 5.42 -34.05 -52.69
C THR A 419 4.98 -33.94 -54.15
N GLY A 420 5.00 -32.71 -54.68
CA GLY A 420 4.67 -32.43 -56.07
C GLY A 420 5.43 -31.23 -56.60
N THR A 421 5.25 -30.94 -57.87
CA THR A 421 5.83 -29.75 -58.51
C THR A 421 4.94 -28.56 -58.24
N SER A 422 5.50 -27.50 -57.65
CA SER A 422 4.79 -26.23 -57.43
C SER A 422 4.58 -25.51 -58.75
N GLY A 423 3.40 -24.91 -58.85
CA GLY A 423 3.02 -24.01 -59.95
C GLY A 423 2.87 -22.56 -59.50
N THR A 424 2.56 -21.69 -60.46
CA THR A 424 2.23 -20.28 -60.23
C THR A 424 0.77 -20.05 -60.57
N ILE A 425 0.03 -19.38 -59.69
CA ILE A 425 -1.37 -19.03 -59.90
C ILE A 425 -1.52 -18.26 -61.25
N GLY A 426 -2.56 -18.58 -61.99
CA GLY A 426 -2.83 -18.03 -63.31
C GLY A 426 -1.92 -18.57 -64.43
N THR A 427 -1.05 -19.57 -64.14
CA THR A 427 -0.15 -20.17 -65.11
C THR A 427 -0.41 -21.67 -65.21
N ALA A 428 -0.38 -22.23 -66.43
CA ALA A 428 -0.59 -23.65 -66.68
C ALA A 428 0.47 -24.48 -65.94
N LEU A 429 0.03 -25.42 -65.08
CA LEU A 429 0.87 -26.37 -64.36
C LEU A 429 0.73 -27.76 -65.02
N PRO A 430 1.79 -28.27 -65.67
CA PRO A 430 1.74 -29.58 -66.29
C PRO A 430 1.53 -30.71 -65.30
N GLY A 431 0.50 -31.51 -65.51
CA GLY A 431 0.23 -32.76 -64.84
C GLY A 431 0.64 -33.97 -65.67
N ARG A 432 0.10 -35.15 -65.34
CA ARG A 432 0.37 -36.39 -66.04
C ARG A 432 -0.45 -36.55 -67.31
N TYR A 433 -1.73 -36.14 -67.25
CA TYR A 433 -2.69 -36.32 -68.31
C TYR A 433 -3.12 -34.99 -68.98
N GLY A 434 -2.77 -33.90 -68.37
CA GLY A 434 -3.10 -32.58 -68.88
C GLY A 434 -2.38 -31.46 -68.10
N GLU A 435 -2.84 -30.24 -68.30
CA GLU A 435 -2.32 -29.07 -67.57
C GLU A 435 -3.45 -28.27 -66.94
N LEU A 436 -3.26 -27.88 -65.69
CA LEU A 436 -4.22 -27.14 -64.91
C LEU A 436 -3.76 -25.69 -64.70
N THR A 437 -4.61 -24.73 -64.97
CA THR A 437 -4.44 -23.32 -64.60
C THR A 437 -5.53 -22.98 -63.57
N ILE A 438 -5.15 -22.57 -62.37
CA ILE A 438 -6.08 -22.03 -61.37
C ILE A 438 -5.76 -20.57 -61.15
N ASN A 439 -6.78 -19.71 -61.11
CA ASN A 439 -6.67 -18.29 -60.78
C ASN A 439 -6.95 -18.05 -59.31
N SER A 440 -6.56 -16.86 -58.78
CA SER A 440 -6.73 -16.52 -57.38
C SER A 440 -8.19 -16.46 -56.93
N ASP A 441 -9.15 -16.28 -57.83
CA ASP A 441 -10.59 -16.29 -57.55
C ASP A 441 -11.20 -17.71 -57.57
N GLY A 442 -10.37 -18.76 -57.65
CA GLY A 442 -10.78 -20.16 -57.69
C GLY A 442 -11.23 -20.63 -59.06
N SER A 443 -11.39 -19.74 -60.05
CA SER A 443 -11.68 -20.15 -61.46
C SER A 443 -10.53 -20.97 -62.03
N TYR A 444 -10.86 -21.97 -62.86
CA TYR A 444 -9.82 -22.81 -63.42
C TYR A 444 -10.09 -23.27 -64.85
N LYS A 445 -9.01 -23.63 -65.51
CA LYS A 445 -9.01 -24.28 -66.82
C LYS A 445 -8.14 -25.52 -66.75
N TYR A 446 -8.67 -26.68 -67.20
CA TYR A 446 -7.90 -27.90 -67.38
C TYR A 446 -7.95 -28.31 -68.84
N GLU A 447 -6.77 -28.55 -69.43
CA GLU A 447 -6.61 -29.01 -70.82
C GLU A 447 -6.05 -30.45 -70.81
N ALA A 448 -6.87 -31.45 -71.16
CA ALA A 448 -6.50 -32.88 -71.16
C ALA A 448 -5.66 -33.20 -72.42
N ASN A 449 -4.56 -32.47 -72.62
CA ASN A 449 -3.75 -32.48 -73.85
C ASN A 449 -2.64 -33.55 -73.87
N ASN A 450 -2.47 -34.29 -72.74
CA ASN A 450 -1.40 -35.29 -72.57
C ASN A 450 -1.98 -36.72 -72.27
N ALA A 451 -3.23 -36.96 -72.62
CA ALA A 451 -3.92 -38.21 -72.26
C ALA A 451 -4.07 -39.21 -73.44
N LYS A 452 -3.38 -39.04 -74.52
CA LYS A 452 -3.42 -39.87 -75.74
C LYS A 452 -3.11 -41.35 -75.53
N ALA A 453 -2.44 -41.69 -74.41
CA ALA A 453 -2.14 -43.09 -74.08
C ALA A 453 -3.32 -43.83 -73.39
N LEU A 454 -4.42 -43.16 -73.13
CA LEU A 454 -5.61 -43.80 -72.54
C LEU A 454 -6.46 -44.38 -73.65
N ASN A 455 -6.73 -45.66 -73.58
CA ASN A 455 -7.65 -46.32 -74.54
C ASN A 455 -9.07 -45.78 -74.41
N PRO A 456 -9.88 -45.84 -75.49
CA PRO A 456 -11.29 -45.40 -75.43
C PRO A 456 -12.06 -46.04 -74.26
N GLY A 457 -12.66 -45.16 -73.41
CA GLY A 457 -13.38 -45.56 -72.19
C GLY A 457 -12.50 -45.97 -71.00
N GLN A 458 -11.19 -45.94 -71.10
CA GLN A 458 -10.27 -46.09 -69.99
C GLN A 458 -10.24 -44.77 -69.20
N THR A 459 -10.35 -44.83 -67.85
CA THR A 459 -10.23 -43.67 -66.97
C THR A 459 -8.94 -43.66 -66.21
N ALA A 460 -8.42 -42.45 -65.98
CA ALA A 460 -7.27 -42.23 -65.08
C ALA A 460 -7.47 -40.93 -64.31
N THR A 461 -7.09 -40.95 -63.05
CA THR A 461 -7.24 -39.77 -62.19
C THR A 461 -5.89 -39.20 -61.83
N GLU A 462 -5.73 -37.90 -62.00
CA GLU A 462 -4.61 -37.14 -61.45
C GLU A 462 -5.12 -36.15 -60.40
N TYR A 463 -4.22 -35.68 -59.58
CA TYR A 463 -4.50 -34.82 -58.43
C TYR A 463 -3.67 -33.57 -58.51
N PHE A 464 -4.27 -32.43 -58.17
CA PHE A 464 -3.55 -31.21 -57.89
C PHE A 464 -4.01 -30.73 -56.49
N THR A 465 -3.09 -30.19 -55.71
CA THR A 465 -3.40 -29.56 -54.43
C THR A 465 -3.39 -28.06 -54.60
N TYR A 466 -4.42 -27.41 -54.18
CA TYR A 466 -4.46 -25.95 -54.03
C TYR A 466 -4.47 -25.53 -52.57
N THR A 467 -4.23 -24.28 -52.30
CA THR A 467 -4.27 -23.72 -50.95
C THR A 467 -5.28 -22.57 -50.93
N ALA A 468 -6.35 -22.74 -50.14
CA ALA A 468 -7.30 -21.67 -49.85
C ALA A 468 -6.71 -20.73 -48.79
N PHE A 469 -6.83 -19.44 -49.00
CA PHE A 469 -6.26 -18.38 -48.17
C PHE A 469 -7.34 -17.34 -47.84
N ASP A 470 -7.50 -17.02 -46.54
CA ASP A 470 -8.48 -16.05 -46.02
C ASP A 470 -7.92 -14.62 -45.86
N GLY A 471 -6.63 -14.41 -46.08
CA GLY A 471 -5.92 -13.16 -45.85
C GLY A 471 -4.98 -13.19 -44.60
N ASP A 472 -5.07 -14.26 -43.77
CA ASP A 472 -4.23 -14.45 -42.60
C ASP A 472 -3.66 -15.87 -42.56
N SER A 473 -4.44 -16.88 -42.79
CA SER A 473 -4.08 -18.27 -42.72
C SER A 473 -4.42 -19.03 -44.01
N SER A 474 -3.85 -20.20 -44.20
CA SER A 474 -3.97 -21.00 -45.40
C SER A 474 -4.17 -22.47 -45.11
N VAL A 475 -5.17 -23.09 -45.76
CA VAL A 475 -5.44 -24.53 -45.66
C VAL A 475 -5.49 -25.14 -47.07
N LYS A 476 -5.08 -26.41 -47.17
CA LYS A 476 -4.99 -27.13 -48.47
C LYS A 476 -6.23 -27.94 -48.73
N ALA A 477 -6.56 -28.06 -50.02
CA ALA A 477 -7.48 -29.07 -50.53
C ALA A 477 -7.01 -29.62 -51.88
N GLU A 478 -7.65 -30.64 -52.37
CA GLU A 478 -7.30 -31.33 -53.62
C GLU A 478 -8.38 -31.14 -54.68
N ILE A 479 -7.97 -31.02 -55.95
CA ILE A 479 -8.84 -31.27 -57.06
C ILE A 479 -8.46 -32.60 -57.76
N ALA A 480 -9.38 -33.54 -57.80
CA ALA A 480 -9.25 -34.83 -58.46
C ALA A 480 -9.75 -34.73 -59.88
N ILE A 481 -8.89 -34.85 -60.89
CA ILE A 481 -9.28 -34.76 -62.29
C ILE A 481 -9.26 -36.16 -62.91
N THR A 482 -10.44 -36.67 -63.29
CA THR A 482 -10.58 -37.93 -63.97
C THR A 482 -10.71 -37.74 -65.46
N VAL A 483 -9.69 -38.20 -66.18
CA VAL A 483 -9.64 -38.12 -67.64
C VAL A 483 -10.10 -39.43 -68.24
N THR A 484 -11.07 -39.34 -69.17
CA THR A 484 -11.59 -40.49 -69.94
C THR A 484 -10.99 -40.55 -71.33
N GLY A 485 -10.30 -41.62 -71.62
CA GLY A 485 -9.70 -41.81 -72.95
C GLY A 485 -10.75 -41.79 -74.06
N GLN A 486 -10.41 -41.10 -75.11
CA GLN A 486 -11.20 -41.02 -76.32
C GLN A 486 -10.50 -41.73 -77.46
N ASN A 487 -11.22 -42.03 -78.52
CA ASN A 487 -10.60 -42.65 -79.70
C ASN A 487 -9.78 -41.56 -80.45
N ASP A 488 -8.50 -41.66 -80.40
CA ASP A 488 -7.61 -40.74 -81.14
C ASP A 488 -7.48 -41.14 -82.61
N PRO A 489 -7.43 -40.16 -83.53
CA PRO A 489 -7.19 -40.48 -84.93
C PRO A 489 -5.76 -41.02 -85.06
N PRO A 490 -5.51 -42.02 -85.92
CA PRO A 490 -4.22 -42.56 -86.16
C PRO A 490 -3.25 -41.49 -86.68
N GLU A 491 -2.09 -41.37 -86.04
CA GLU A 491 -1.06 -40.41 -86.46
C GLU A 491 -0.12 -41.03 -87.53
N VAL A 492 0.28 -40.19 -88.46
CA VAL A 492 1.29 -40.56 -89.48
C VAL A 492 2.66 -40.49 -88.80
N VAL A 493 3.25 -41.64 -88.49
CA VAL A 493 4.55 -41.69 -87.77
C VAL A 493 5.71 -41.39 -88.77
N PHE A 494 5.53 -41.68 -90.05
CA PHE A 494 6.50 -41.32 -91.07
C PHE A 494 5.78 -40.67 -92.21
N PRO A 495 6.14 -39.42 -92.56
CA PRO A 495 5.64 -38.82 -93.80
C PRO A 495 6.12 -39.64 -95.02
N VAL A 496 5.18 -40.21 -95.79
CA VAL A 496 5.53 -40.89 -97.03
C VAL A 496 5.83 -39.82 -98.02
N ASP A 497 7.09 -39.51 -98.24
CA ASP A 497 7.49 -38.74 -99.37
C ASP A 497 7.01 -39.43 -100.67
N ASP A 498 6.56 -38.66 -101.60
CA ASP A 498 5.95 -39.15 -102.84
C ASP A 498 6.69 -40.36 -103.40
N PRO A 499 6.06 -41.51 -103.51
CA PRO A 499 6.81 -42.72 -103.88
C PRO A 499 7.28 -42.62 -105.33
N ILE A 500 8.59 -42.69 -105.45
CA ILE A 500 9.14 -42.91 -106.85
C ILE A 500 8.68 -44.29 -107.30
N VAL A 501 7.62 -44.30 -108.05
CA VAL A 501 7.08 -45.54 -108.58
C VAL A 501 7.90 -45.94 -109.79
N PHE A 502 8.71 -46.98 -109.73
CA PHE A 502 9.29 -47.64 -110.86
C PHE A 502 8.18 -48.53 -111.45
N THR A 503 7.87 -48.31 -112.72
CA THR A 503 6.89 -49.10 -113.48
C THR A 503 7.31 -50.58 -113.45
N GLY A 504 6.49 -51.44 -112.76
CA GLY A 504 6.64 -52.90 -112.76
C GLY A 504 7.04 -53.60 -111.42
N GLN A 505 7.21 -52.81 -110.32
CA GLN A 505 7.43 -53.40 -109.01
C GLN A 505 6.23 -53.10 -108.04
N GLN A 506 5.76 -54.16 -107.31
CA GLN A 506 4.85 -53.98 -106.22
C GLN A 506 5.61 -53.58 -104.94
N ILE A 507 5.23 -52.44 -104.36
CA ILE A 507 5.73 -52.03 -103.07
C ILE A 507 4.69 -52.51 -102.01
N ASN A 508 5.06 -53.43 -101.17
CA ASN A 508 4.24 -53.85 -99.98
C ASN A 508 4.63 -53.03 -98.77
N ILE A 509 3.85 -51.99 -98.51
CA ILE A 509 3.96 -51.22 -97.29
C ILE A 509 3.02 -51.85 -96.26
N LYS A 510 3.56 -52.38 -95.15
CA LYS A 510 2.74 -52.88 -94.04
C LYS A 510 2.06 -51.70 -93.36
N HIS A 511 0.73 -51.69 -93.38
CA HIS A 511 -0.11 -50.65 -92.78
C HIS A 511 0.37 -50.25 -91.36
N LYS A 512 0.92 -51.14 -90.60
CA LYS A 512 1.44 -50.97 -89.24
C LYS A 512 2.72 -50.15 -89.14
N GLN A 513 3.41 -49.83 -90.22
CA GLN A 513 4.66 -49.05 -90.24
C GLN A 513 4.50 -47.60 -90.64
N ILE A 514 3.31 -47.19 -91.02
CA ILE A 514 3.03 -45.82 -91.49
C ILE A 514 2.14 -45.06 -90.57
N PHE A 515 1.23 -45.77 -89.90
CA PHE A 515 0.31 -45.19 -88.96
C PHE A 515 0.53 -45.85 -87.59
N ASP A 516 0.61 -45.04 -86.55
CA ASP A 516 0.52 -45.46 -85.17
C ASP A 516 -0.81 -45.02 -84.61
N ASP A 517 -1.50 -45.88 -83.88
CA ASP A 517 -2.74 -45.57 -83.24
C ASP A 517 -2.41 -45.44 -81.74
N PRO A 518 -2.43 -44.20 -81.22
CA PRO A 518 -2.07 -43.95 -79.83
C PRO A 518 -2.86 -44.79 -78.82
N ASP A 519 -4.07 -45.27 -79.16
CA ASP A 519 -4.96 -46.06 -78.32
C ASP A 519 -4.65 -47.55 -78.34
N ARG A 520 -3.73 -48.03 -79.19
CA ARG A 520 -3.32 -49.45 -79.26
C ARG A 520 -1.89 -49.63 -78.85
N GLY A 521 -1.71 -49.59 -77.49
CA GLY A 521 -0.44 -49.91 -76.87
C GLY A 521 -0.13 -51.41 -76.86
#